data_f721e314cd9d8b36597e536672144f3c
#
_entry.id   f721e314cd9d8b36597e536672144f3c
#
_cell.length_a   1.000
_cell.length_b   1.000
_cell.length_c   1.000
_cell.angle_alpha   90.00
_cell.angle_beta   90.00
_cell.angle_gamma   90.00
#
_symmetry.space_group_name_H-M   'P 1'
#
loop_
_entity.id
_entity.type
_entity.pdbx_description
1 polymer ?
#
loop_
_entity_poly.entity_id
_entity_poly.type
_entity_poly.pdbx_seq_one_letter_code
_entity_poly.pdbx_strand_id
1 'polypeptide(L)'
;MQARLAPMAGQGDGPGMGEPGIIEHAISVLNAWFGDYLSQTDNGLQQPMAFFRDNRPVAPEDFAAPRTGKVCVFVHGLGCNESLWSFPTPHEGGGYGELLERRFGYMPLFLRFNTGLRISNNGKQLAHLLERFCERHDAAVTELLLIGHSVGGLVIRSACHQAGQGWISRVRHVIYLGSPHLGAPLEKATNVATHVLGRFDTAATRVIRDLLNTRASGVKDLRFGNLVDQDWLDCDPDELMNNRRVPIPWLTTARHHFAVGQAVAGVETFGDAMVREDSAAGRARGSQPGPPGGSDVQVIPGLDHLALARHPAVYEYIERWVTEDG
;
A
#
# COMPACT_ATOMS: atom_id res chain seq x y z
N MET A 1 11.91 -22.01 48.51
CA MET A 1 10.70 -21.18 48.60
C MET A 1 10.72 -20.27 47.36
N GLN A 2 10.18 -20.77 46.24
CA GLN A 2 10.16 -20.06 44.94
C GLN A 2 8.80 -19.35 44.82
N ALA A 3 8.83 -18.03 44.79
CA ALA A 3 7.65 -17.22 44.51
C ALA A 3 7.40 -17.22 42.98
N ARG A 4 6.30 -17.84 42.56
CA ARG A 4 5.78 -17.70 41.19
C ARG A 4 5.11 -16.33 41.05
N LEU A 5 5.64 -15.48 40.19
CA LEU A 5 4.93 -14.30 39.70
C LEU A 5 3.88 -14.74 38.67
N ALA A 6 2.63 -14.50 38.96
CA ALA A 6 1.51 -14.68 38.07
C ALA A 6 1.50 -13.53 37.03
N PRO A 7 1.13 -13.78 35.75
CA PRO A 7 0.97 -12.70 34.78
C PRO A 7 -0.31 -11.93 35.10
N MET A 8 -0.20 -10.62 35.22
CA MET A 8 -1.35 -9.73 35.30
C MET A 8 -2.03 -9.69 33.92
N ALA A 9 -3.26 -10.18 33.89
CA ALA A 9 -4.14 -10.03 32.73
C ALA A 9 -4.58 -8.57 32.64
N GLY A 10 -4.04 -7.86 31.67
CA GLY A 10 -4.58 -6.58 31.22
C GLY A 10 -5.75 -6.83 30.27
N GLN A 11 -6.96 -6.54 30.69
CA GLN A 11 -8.13 -6.44 29.81
C GLN A 11 -7.95 -5.18 28.97
N GLY A 12 -7.81 -5.37 27.65
CA GLY A 12 -7.93 -4.34 26.64
C GLY A 12 -8.86 -4.87 25.57
N ASP A 13 -10.13 -4.52 25.68
CA ASP A 13 -11.17 -4.87 24.72
C ASP A 13 -11.04 -4.01 23.47
N GLY A 14 -10.77 -4.62 22.32
CA GLY A 14 -10.86 -4.06 20.98
C GLY A 14 -9.75 -4.60 20.08
N PRO A 15 -10.01 -4.90 18.79
CA PRO A 15 -8.96 -5.27 17.85
C PRO A 15 -8.16 -4.02 17.46
N GLY A 16 -7.29 -3.55 18.34
CA GLY A 16 -6.35 -2.49 18.06
C GLY A 16 -5.16 -3.06 17.30
N MET A 17 -4.68 -2.38 16.25
CA MET A 17 -3.39 -2.68 15.66
C MET A 17 -2.31 -2.43 16.71
N GLY A 18 -1.67 -3.49 17.22
CA GLY A 18 -0.47 -3.36 18.05
C GLY A 18 0.58 -2.56 17.26
N GLU A 19 1.09 -1.46 17.84
CA GLU A 19 2.10 -0.64 17.15
C GLU A 19 3.35 -1.49 16.89
N PRO A 20 3.80 -1.59 15.63
CA PRO A 20 5.07 -2.22 15.32
C PRO A 20 6.19 -1.45 16.03
N GLY A 21 7.13 -2.18 16.60
CA GLY A 21 8.29 -1.59 17.23
C GLY A 21 9.22 -0.88 16.23
N ILE A 22 10.20 -0.16 16.75
CA ILE A 22 11.24 0.53 15.94
C ILE A 22 11.97 -0.45 15.01
N ILE A 23 12.15 -1.70 15.44
CA ILE A 23 12.83 -2.74 14.69
C ILE A 23 12.03 -3.12 13.45
N GLU A 24 10.73 -3.31 13.54
CA GLU A 24 9.85 -3.64 12.42
C GLU A 24 9.83 -2.54 11.36
N HIS A 25 9.83 -1.27 11.80
CA HIS A 25 9.96 -0.14 10.87
C HIS A 25 11.32 -0.14 10.16
N ALA A 26 12.41 -0.38 10.90
CA ALA A 26 13.75 -0.47 10.32
C ALA A 26 13.84 -1.62 9.29
N ILE A 27 13.24 -2.78 9.59
CA ILE A 27 13.18 -3.92 8.66
C ILE A 27 12.37 -3.54 7.41
N SER A 28 11.26 -2.83 7.53
CA SER A 28 10.46 -2.39 6.38
C SER A 28 11.25 -1.46 5.46
N VAL A 29 12.02 -0.55 6.04
CA VAL A 29 12.93 0.33 5.28
C VAL A 29 14.06 -0.47 4.63
N LEU A 30 14.68 -1.42 5.33
CA LEU A 30 15.70 -2.30 4.75
C LEU A 30 15.15 -3.09 3.55
N ASN A 31 13.93 -3.61 3.66
CA ASN A 31 13.28 -4.29 2.54
C ASN A 31 13.01 -3.36 1.36
N ALA A 32 12.67 -2.10 1.57
CA ALA A 32 12.48 -1.15 0.48
C ALA A 32 13.75 -0.95 -0.37
N TRP A 33 14.92 -0.97 0.26
CA TRP A 33 16.19 -0.67 -0.42
C TRP A 33 16.98 -1.90 -0.84
N PHE A 34 16.88 -2.99 -0.09
CA PHE A 34 17.63 -4.23 -0.28
C PHE A 34 16.74 -5.44 -0.51
N GLY A 35 15.46 -5.22 -0.82
CA GLY A 35 14.46 -6.28 -0.89
C GLY A 35 14.82 -7.41 -1.85
N ASP A 36 15.40 -7.09 -3.00
CA ASP A 36 15.90 -8.10 -3.96
C ASP A 36 17.01 -8.94 -3.35
N TYR A 37 18.00 -8.29 -2.73
CA TYR A 37 19.14 -8.98 -2.11
C TYR A 37 18.66 -9.85 -0.94
N LEU A 38 17.81 -9.31 -0.07
CA LEU A 38 17.28 -10.07 1.07
C LEU A 38 16.49 -11.30 0.61
N SER A 39 15.74 -11.16 -0.49
CA SER A 39 14.98 -12.26 -1.08
C SER A 39 15.86 -13.30 -1.74
N GLN A 40 16.87 -12.88 -2.52
CA GLN A 40 17.78 -13.79 -3.22
C GLN A 40 18.69 -14.57 -2.30
N THR A 41 19.02 -14.01 -1.13
CA THR A 41 19.90 -14.65 -0.14
C THR A 41 19.14 -15.41 0.94
N ASP A 42 17.82 -15.52 0.84
CA ASP A 42 16.95 -16.11 1.86
C ASP A 42 17.26 -15.56 3.27
N ASN A 43 17.42 -14.25 3.33
CA ASN A 43 17.82 -13.57 4.56
C ASN A 43 16.65 -13.48 5.53
N GLY A 44 16.86 -13.79 6.80
CA GLY A 44 15.83 -13.75 7.84
C GLY A 44 15.20 -12.36 8.10
N LEU A 45 15.72 -11.28 7.48
CA LEU A 45 15.13 -9.94 7.48
C LEU A 45 14.20 -9.68 6.29
N GLN A 46 14.09 -10.64 5.35
CA GLN A 46 13.11 -10.53 4.27
C GLN A 46 11.70 -10.51 4.86
N GLN A 47 10.86 -9.62 4.36
CA GLN A 47 9.44 -9.57 4.68
C GLN A 47 8.62 -10.33 3.64
N PRO A 48 8.17 -11.57 3.90
CA PRO A 48 7.24 -12.25 3.01
C PRO A 48 5.89 -11.52 3.03
N MET A 49 5.18 -11.56 1.89
CA MET A 49 3.86 -10.96 1.82
C MET A 49 2.86 -11.77 2.66
N ALA A 50 2.21 -11.09 3.60
CA ALA A 50 1.17 -11.68 4.44
C ALA A 50 0.18 -10.61 4.92
N PHE A 51 -1.00 -11.03 5.33
CA PHE A 51 -1.88 -10.19 6.15
C PHE A 51 -1.38 -10.17 7.59
N PHE A 52 -1.51 -9.01 8.24
CA PHE A 52 -1.08 -8.80 9.61
C PHE A 52 -2.25 -8.38 10.50
N ARG A 53 -2.24 -8.88 11.73
CA ARG A 53 -3.12 -8.47 12.81
C ARG A 53 -2.31 -8.46 14.11
N ASP A 54 -2.39 -7.37 14.87
CA ASP A 54 -1.65 -7.21 16.13
C ASP A 54 -0.14 -7.47 15.96
N ASN A 55 0.43 -6.92 14.88
CA ASN A 55 1.84 -7.07 14.49
C ASN A 55 2.28 -8.53 14.24
N ARG A 56 1.34 -9.44 13.93
CA ARG A 56 1.63 -10.84 13.63
C ARG A 56 1.06 -11.23 12.27
N PRO A 57 1.81 -12.03 11.48
CA PRO A 57 1.28 -12.55 10.23
C PRO A 57 0.14 -13.53 10.53
N VAL A 58 -0.93 -13.43 9.73
CA VAL A 58 -2.11 -14.30 9.81
C VAL A 58 -2.35 -14.90 8.43
N ALA A 59 -2.41 -16.23 8.37
CA ALA A 59 -2.71 -16.88 7.10
C ALA A 59 -4.17 -16.63 6.67
N PRO A 60 -4.47 -16.56 5.37
CA PRO A 60 -5.85 -16.39 4.88
C PRO A 60 -6.85 -17.36 5.51
N GLU A 61 -6.42 -18.59 5.78
CA GLU A 61 -7.22 -19.67 6.34
C GLU A 61 -7.58 -19.48 7.81
N ASP A 62 -6.81 -18.67 8.55
CA ASP A 62 -6.97 -18.45 9.99
C ASP A 62 -7.88 -17.25 10.32
N PHE A 63 -8.31 -16.51 9.29
CA PHE A 63 -9.30 -15.46 9.47
C PHE A 63 -10.70 -16.06 9.69
N ALA A 64 -11.49 -15.41 10.54
CA ALA A 64 -12.92 -15.67 10.58
C ALA A 64 -13.59 -15.19 9.29
N ALA A 65 -14.71 -15.78 8.92
CA ALA A 65 -15.51 -15.28 7.80
C ALA A 65 -16.02 -13.85 8.07
N PRO A 66 -16.03 -12.95 7.05
CA PRO A 66 -16.53 -11.62 7.22
C PRO A 66 -18.04 -11.64 7.54
N ARG A 67 -18.44 -10.94 8.60
CA ARG A 67 -19.85 -10.98 9.07
C ARG A 67 -20.85 -10.38 8.09
N THR A 68 -20.43 -9.37 7.34
CA THR A 68 -21.27 -8.62 6.40
C THR A 68 -21.01 -9.02 4.94
N GLY A 69 -20.04 -9.87 4.69
CA GLY A 69 -19.56 -10.18 3.35
C GLY A 69 -18.60 -9.14 2.76
N LYS A 70 -18.35 -8.03 3.47
CA LYS A 70 -17.51 -6.93 3.02
C LYS A 70 -16.11 -7.02 3.60
N VAL A 71 -15.10 -6.85 2.77
CA VAL A 71 -13.69 -6.89 3.16
C VAL A 71 -12.97 -5.69 2.56
N CYS A 72 -12.16 -4.99 3.35
CA CYS A 72 -11.27 -3.96 2.85
C CYS A 72 -9.79 -4.37 3.03
N VAL A 73 -9.00 -4.21 1.96
CA VAL A 73 -7.59 -4.60 1.91
C VAL A 73 -6.73 -3.34 1.83
N PHE A 74 -5.82 -3.20 2.78
CA PHE A 74 -4.92 -2.05 2.90
C PHE A 74 -3.51 -2.42 2.45
N VAL A 75 -3.00 -1.74 1.41
CA VAL A 75 -1.68 -1.97 0.81
C VAL A 75 -0.81 -0.73 0.98
N HIS A 76 0.18 -0.80 1.85
CA HIS A 76 1.03 0.32 2.24
C HIS A 76 2.04 0.75 1.17
N GLY A 77 2.71 1.89 1.41
CA GLY A 77 3.73 2.47 0.54
C GLY A 77 5.14 1.93 0.77
N LEU A 78 6.11 2.47 0.00
CA LEU A 78 7.53 2.11 0.04
C LEU A 78 8.11 2.32 1.45
N GLY A 79 8.77 1.30 2.00
CA GLY A 79 9.42 1.35 3.31
C GLY A 79 8.47 1.44 4.51
N CYS A 80 7.16 1.36 4.27
CA CYS A 80 6.13 1.34 5.29
C CYS A 80 5.72 -0.09 5.69
N ASN A 81 4.85 -0.20 6.66
CA ASN A 81 4.14 -1.41 7.05
C ASN A 81 2.69 -1.05 7.41
N GLU A 82 1.93 -1.98 7.97
CA GLU A 82 0.52 -1.79 8.29
C GLU A 82 0.23 -0.67 9.30
N SER A 83 1.20 -0.27 10.13
CA SER A 83 1.01 0.84 11.08
C SER A 83 0.81 2.19 10.41
N LEU A 84 1.11 2.29 9.10
CA LEU A 84 0.83 3.50 8.32
C LEU A 84 -0.65 3.93 8.44
N TRP A 85 -1.55 2.97 8.59
CA TRP A 85 -2.98 3.19 8.55
C TRP A 85 -3.58 3.69 9.87
N SER A 86 -2.77 3.80 10.94
CA SER A 86 -3.17 4.36 12.21
C SER A 86 -3.09 5.88 12.19
N PHE A 87 -4.05 6.56 12.79
CA PHE A 87 -3.98 8.01 12.96
C PHE A 87 -2.81 8.40 13.88
N PRO A 88 -2.10 9.50 13.58
CA PRO A 88 -0.93 9.94 14.37
C PRO A 88 -1.30 10.45 15.76
N THR A 89 -2.54 10.84 15.97
CA THR A 89 -3.10 11.23 17.27
C THR A 89 -4.25 10.30 17.63
N PRO A 90 -4.44 10.00 18.93
CA PRO A 90 -5.60 9.22 19.34
C PRO A 90 -6.88 9.85 18.80
N HIS A 91 -7.51 9.17 17.87
CA HIS A 91 -8.80 9.57 17.31
C HIS A 91 -9.85 8.58 17.81
N GLU A 92 -11.02 9.05 18.19
CA GLU A 92 -12.13 8.17 18.56
C GLU A 92 -12.43 7.23 17.40
N GLY A 93 -11.94 6.00 17.50
CA GLY A 93 -12.22 4.97 16.52
C GLY A 93 -11.04 4.38 15.77
N GLY A 94 -9.81 4.69 16.11
CA GLY A 94 -8.64 4.11 15.46
C GLY A 94 -8.36 4.70 14.07
N GLY A 95 -7.79 3.88 13.15
CA GLY A 95 -7.48 4.28 11.77
C GLY A 95 -8.61 4.03 10.77
N TYR A 96 -8.27 4.06 9.48
CA TYR A 96 -9.27 3.87 8.41
C TYR A 96 -9.96 2.51 8.46
N GLY A 97 -9.23 1.45 8.82
CA GLY A 97 -9.76 0.10 8.87
C GLY A 97 -10.85 -0.06 9.94
N GLU A 98 -10.57 0.39 11.16
CA GLU A 98 -11.50 0.32 12.28
C GLU A 98 -12.74 1.19 12.06
N LEU A 99 -12.56 2.33 11.39
CA LEU A 99 -13.68 3.19 11.02
C LEU A 99 -14.57 2.55 9.96
N LEU A 100 -13.99 1.93 8.92
CA LEU A 100 -14.73 1.22 7.88
C LEU A 100 -15.44 -0.03 8.43
N GLU A 101 -14.80 -0.76 9.33
CA GLU A 101 -15.41 -1.89 10.00
C GLU A 101 -16.64 -1.46 10.82
N ARG A 102 -16.49 -0.46 11.66
CA ARG A 102 -17.54 -0.03 12.57
C ARG A 102 -18.73 0.63 11.86
N ARG A 103 -18.47 1.43 10.80
CA ARG A 103 -19.52 2.20 10.11
C ARG A 103 -20.17 1.43 8.97
N PHE A 104 -19.42 0.61 8.27
CA PHE A 104 -19.88 -0.05 7.03
C PHE A 104 -19.75 -1.57 7.05
N GLY A 105 -19.19 -2.12 8.12
CA GLY A 105 -19.03 -3.56 8.29
C GLY A 105 -17.91 -4.18 7.45
N TYR A 106 -16.99 -3.38 6.89
CA TYR A 106 -15.84 -3.92 6.19
C TYR A 106 -14.84 -4.55 7.15
N MET A 107 -14.56 -5.82 6.99
CA MET A 107 -13.49 -6.50 7.71
C MET A 107 -12.13 -6.03 7.17
N PRO A 108 -11.27 -5.39 7.98
CA PRO A 108 -9.99 -4.89 7.49
C PRO A 108 -8.93 -6.00 7.41
N LEU A 109 -8.21 -6.04 6.30
CA LEU A 109 -7.02 -6.86 6.07
C LEU A 109 -5.84 -5.94 5.78
N PHE A 110 -4.86 -5.92 6.66
CA PHE A 110 -3.67 -5.10 6.50
C PHE A 110 -2.54 -5.94 5.93
N LEU A 111 -2.01 -5.52 4.78
CA LEU A 111 -0.92 -6.20 4.12
C LEU A 111 0.43 -5.69 4.62
N ARG A 112 1.40 -6.58 4.85
CA ARG A 112 2.83 -6.27 4.96
C ARG A 112 3.58 -7.05 3.89
N PHE A 113 4.53 -6.41 3.20
CA PHE A 113 5.26 -7.03 2.10
C PHE A 113 6.60 -6.35 1.87
N ASN A 114 7.48 -7.04 1.13
CA ASN A 114 8.77 -6.51 0.69
C ASN A 114 8.58 -5.51 -0.45
N THR A 115 8.59 -4.22 -0.13
CA THR A 115 8.38 -3.14 -1.09
C THR A 115 9.56 -2.92 -2.05
N GLY A 116 10.71 -3.54 -1.81
CA GLY A 116 11.88 -3.49 -2.70
C GLY A 116 11.83 -4.49 -3.86
N LEU A 117 10.94 -5.48 -3.81
CA LEU A 117 10.72 -6.38 -4.95
C LEU A 117 9.99 -5.65 -6.08
N ARG A 118 10.11 -6.19 -7.31
CA ARG A 118 9.35 -5.72 -8.48
C ARG A 118 7.87 -5.56 -8.16
N ILE A 119 7.25 -4.49 -8.65
CA ILE A 119 5.80 -4.27 -8.49
C ILE A 119 5.01 -5.42 -9.09
N SER A 120 5.46 -5.97 -10.24
CA SER A 120 4.84 -7.13 -10.87
C SER A 120 4.89 -8.39 -9.99
N ASN A 121 6.00 -8.63 -9.28
CA ASN A 121 6.12 -9.77 -8.36
C ASN A 121 5.22 -9.61 -7.14
N ASN A 122 5.18 -8.40 -6.55
CA ASN A 122 4.27 -8.09 -5.45
C ASN A 122 2.81 -8.19 -5.89
N GLY A 123 2.49 -7.77 -7.12
CA GLY A 123 1.15 -7.91 -7.70
C GLY A 123 0.71 -9.38 -7.81
N LYS A 124 1.60 -10.27 -8.31
CA LYS A 124 1.34 -11.72 -8.37
C LYS A 124 1.09 -12.31 -6.98
N GLN A 125 1.93 -11.94 -6.01
CA GLN A 125 1.79 -12.42 -4.63
C GLN A 125 0.47 -11.95 -4.01
N LEU A 126 0.10 -10.68 -4.20
CA LEU A 126 -1.18 -10.14 -3.71
C LEU A 126 -2.37 -10.84 -4.38
N ALA A 127 -2.32 -11.04 -5.70
CA ALA A 127 -3.38 -11.75 -6.42
C ALA A 127 -3.58 -13.17 -5.87
N HIS A 128 -2.49 -13.90 -5.64
CA HIS A 128 -2.54 -15.24 -5.06
C HIS A 128 -3.04 -15.24 -3.61
N LEU A 129 -2.62 -14.26 -2.80
CA LEU A 129 -3.05 -14.16 -1.40
C LEU A 129 -4.56 -13.87 -1.31
N LEU A 130 -5.09 -13.01 -2.17
CA LEU A 130 -6.52 -12.70 -2.26
C LEU A 130 -7.33 -13.87 -2.81
N GLU A 131 -6.79 -14.62 -3.77
CA GLU A 131 -7.44 -15.84 -4.27
C GLU A 131 -7.63 -16.85 -3.15
N ARG A 132 -6.57 -17.18 -2.40
CA ARG A 132 -6.63 -18.09 -1.24
C ARG A 132 -7.63 -17.61 -0.18
N PHE A 133 -7.64 -16.32 0.12
CA PHE A 133 -8.59 -15.77 1.08
C PHE A 133 -10.04 -15.91 0.60
N CYS A 134 -10.31 -15.57 -0.66
CA CYS A 134 -11.64 -15.65 -1.23
C CYS A 134 -12.09 -17.10 -1.45
N GLU A 135 -11.22 -18.02 -1.82
CA GLU A 135 -11.53 -19.46 -1.92
C GLU A 135 -11.91 -20.02 -0.54
N ARG A 136 -11.15 -19.66 0.50
CA ARG A 136 -11.44 -20.11 1.88
C ARG A 136 -12.78 -19.60 2.39
N HIS A 137 -13.21 -18.42 1.97
CA HIS A 137 -14.41 -17.73 2.43
C HIS A 137 -15.41 -17.48 1.28
N ASP A 138 -15.45 -18.34 0.27
CA ASP A 138 -16.16 -18.12 -0.99
C ASP A 138 -17.63 -17.70 -0.80
N ALA A 139 -18.38 -18.42 0.02
CA ALA A 139 -19.78 -18.10 0.29
C ALA A 139 -19.97 -16.86 1.18
N ALA A 140 -18.91 -16.38 1.84
CA ALA A 140 -19.00 -15.29 2.80
C ALA A 140 -18.51 -13.96 2.24
N VAL A 141 -17.58 -13.95 1.29
CA VAL A 141 -17.04 -12.71 0.71
C VAL A 141 -17.85 -12.31 -0.51
N THR A 142 -18.58 -11.21 -0.41
CA THR A 142 -19.43 -10.69 -1.52
C THR A 142 -18.87 -9.41 -2.12
N GLU A 143 -18.03 -8.67 -1.36
CA GLU A 143 -17.52 -7.37 -1.76
C GLU A 143 -16.10 -7.15 -1.28
N LEU A 144 -15.26 -6.64 -2.18
CA LEU A 144 -13.88 -6.21 -1.88
C LEU A 144 -13.72 -4.73 -2.16
N LEU A 145 -13.16 -4.02 -1.17
CA LEU A 145 -12.65 -2.67 -1.26
C LEU A 145 -11.12 -2.74 -1.18
N LEU A 146 -10.41 -2.22 -2.17
CA LEU A 146 -8.95 -2.20 -2.20
C LEU A 146 -8.45 -0.77 -1.97
N ILE A 147 -7.60 -0.55 -0.98
CA ILE A 147 -7.04 0.76 -0.64
C ILE A 147 -5.52 0.70 -0.70
N GLY A 148 -4.92 1.44 -1.62
CA GLY A 148 -3.47 1.44 -1.83
C GLY A 148 -2.86 2.83 -1.63
N HIS A 149 -1.84 2.91 -0.79
CA HIS A 149 -1.05 4.12 -0.62
C HIS A 149 0.23 4.04 -1.45
N SER A 150 0.55 5.11 -2.20
CA SER A 150 1.81 5.20 -2.95
C SER A 150 2.03 3.98 -3.85
N VAL A 151 3.19 3.29 -3.75
CA VAL A 151 3.48 2.04 -4.49
C VAL A 151 2.40 0.97 -4.26
N GLY A 152 1.72 0.97 -3.12
CA GLY A 152 0.64 0.01 -2.83
C GLY A 152 -0.49 0.06 -3.86
N GLY A 153 -0.83 1.24 -4.38
CA GLY A 153 -1.81 1.35 -5.46
C GLY A 153 -1.33 0.76 -6.79
N LEU A 154 -0.03 0.82 -7.07
CA LEU A 154 0.56 0.15 -8.24
C LEU A 154 0.55 -1.37 -8.07
N VAL A 155 0.83 -1.87 -6.87
CA VAL A 155 0.73 -3.29 -6.53
C VAL A 155 -0.70 -3.79 -6.70
N ILE A 156 -1.71 -3.03 -6.25
CA ILE A 156 -3.14 -3.34 -6.49
C ILE A 156 -3.44 -3.40 -7.99
N ARG A 157 -3.01 -2.41 -8.78
CA ARG A 157 -3.24 -2.45 -10.25
C ARG A 157 -2.59 -3.65 -10.90
N SER A 158 -1.36 -3.96 -10.51
CA SER A 158 -0.65 -5.14 -10.98
C SER A 158 -1.39 -6.42 -10.60
N ALA A 159 -1.85 -6.54 -9.35
CA ALA A 159 -2.63 -7.69 -8.88
C ALA A 159 -3.94 -7.86 -9.66
N CYS A 160 -4.69 -6.78 -9.86
CA CYS A 160 -5.95 -6.81 -10.63
C CYS A 160 -5.74 -7.25 -12.08
N HIS A 161 -4.62 -6.85 -12.71
CA HIS A 161 -4.29 -7.25 -14.07
C HIS A 161 -3.88 -8.73 -14.16
N GLN A 162 -3.19 -9.23 -13.14
CA GLN A 162 -2.66 -10.60 -13.10
C GLN A 162 -3.61 -11.60 -12.42
N ALA A 163 -4.76 -11.13 -11.90
CA ALA A 163 -5.75 -11.96 -11.23
C ALA A 163 -6.43 -12.95 -12.19
N GLY A 164 -6.78 -14.11 -11.65
CA GLY A 164 -7.77 -15.01 -12.25
C GLY A 164 -9.19 -14.45 -12.16
N GLN A 165 -10.19 -15.26 -12.51
CA GLN A 165 -11.60 -14.83 -12.48
C GLN A 165 -12.23 -14.80 -11.08
N GLY A 166 -11.55 -15.34 -10.07
CA GLY A 166 -12.11 -15.57 -8.73
C GLY A 166 -12.48 -14.30 -7.97
N TRP A 167 -11.53 -13.76 -7.20
CA TRP A 167 -11.78 -12.61 -6.33
C TRP A 167 -12.04 -11.29 -7.07
N ILE A 168 -11.55 -11.16 -8.30
CA ILE A 168 -11.61 -9.91 -9.07
C ILE A 168 -13.04 -9.41 -9.32
N SER A 169 -13.98 -10.33 -9.50
CA SER A 169 -15.40 -10.02 -9.73
C SER A 169 -16.10 -9.42 -8.50
N ARG A 170 -15.50 -9.55 -7.32
CA ARG A 170 -16.00 -9.04 -6.05
C ARG A 170 -15.50 -7.63 -5.74
N VAL A 171 -14.52 -7.13 -6.51
CA VAL A 171 -13.99 -5.76 -6.32
C VAL A 171 -15.02 -4.74 -6.77
N ARG A 172 -15.46 -3.89 -5.82
CA ARG A 172 -16.40 -2.79 -6.07
C ARG A 172 -15.70 -1.45 -6.15
N HIS A 173 -14.75 -1.24 -5.25
CA HIS A 173 -14.00 0.02 -5.18
C HIS A 173 -12.51 -0.23 -5.13
N VAL A 174 -11.75 0.62 -5.81
CA VAL A 174 -10.30 0.72 -5.69
C VAL A 174 -9.95 2.16 -5.39
N ILE A 175 -9.33 2.41 -4.23
CA ILE A 175 -8.96 3.74 -3.75
C ILE A 175 -7.44 3.87 -3.79
N TYR A 176 -6.96 4.90 -4.46
CA TYR A 176 -5.54 5.22 -4.62
C TYR A 176 -5.20 6.49 -3.86
N LEU A 177 -4.31 6.38 -2.89
CA LEU A 177 -3.87 7.48 -2.06
C LEU A 177 -2.43 7.87 -2.49
N GLY A 178 -2.31 8.90 -3.32
CA GLY A 178 -1.02 9.38 -3.83
C GLY A 178 -0.22 8.38 -4.67
N SER A 179 -0.87 7.45 -5.37
CA SER A 179 -0.17 6.40 -6.14
C SER A 179 0.42 6.93 -7.44
N PRO A 180 1.72 6.71 -7.73
CA PRO A 180 2.41 7.28 -8.88
C PRO A 180 2.14 6.49 -10.17
N HIS A 181 0.94 6.58 -10.72
CA HIS A 181 0.52 5.80 -11.90
C HIS A 181 1.31 6.11 -13.18
N LEU A 182 1.92 7.27 -13.28
CA LEU A 182 2.80 7.66 -14.38
C LEU A 182 4.29 7.64 -13.97
N GLY A 183 4.58 7.07 -12.83
CA GLY A 183 5.89 7.09 -12.20
C GLY A 183 6.12 8.32 -11.32
N ALA A 184 7.21 8.28 -10.58
CA ALA A 184 7.71 9.37 -9.74
C ALA A 184 9.21 9.59 -9.99
N PRO A 185 9.72 10.83 -9.90
CA PRO A 185 11.16 11.07 -9.96
C PRO A 185 11.89 10.33 -8.85
N LEU A 186 12.94 9.59 -9.22
CA LEU A 186 13.69 8.72 -8.31
C LEU A 186 14.29 9.46 -7.11
N GLU A 187 14.69 10.71 -7.32
CA GLU A 187 15.21 11.61 -6.29
C GLU A 187 14.17 11.86 -5.17
N LYS A 188 12.89 11.86 -5.52
CA LYS A 188 11.81 12.00 -4.55
C LYS A 188 11.55 10.70 -3.78
N ALA A 189 11.70 9.54 -4.40
CA ALA A 189 11.61 8.26 -3.70
C ALA A 189 12.72 8.10 -2.64
N THR A 190 13.92 8.64 -2.93
CA THR A 190 15.02 8.70 -1.96
C THR A 190 14.67 9.57 -0.76
N ASN A 191 13.95 10.67 -0.97
CA ASN A 191 13.51 11.55 0.11
C ASN A 191 12.48 10.89 1.05
N VAL A 192 11.63 9.96 0.55
CA VAL A 192 10.71 9.18 1.41
C VAL A 192 11.49 8.38 2.42
N ALA A 193 12.44 7.59 1.95
CA ALA A 193 13.25 6.76 2.83
C ALA A 193 14.01 7.61 3.84
N THR A 194 14.56 8.76 3.40
CA THR A 194 15.26 9.69 4.28
C THR A 194 14.33 10.33 5.31
N HIS A 195 13.08 10.62 4.95
CA HIS A 195 12.10 11.19 5.87
C HIS A 195 11.59 10.15 6.88
N VAL A 196 11.35 8.92 6.43
CA VAL A 196 10.99 7.80 7.33
C VAL A 196 12.17 7.47 8.26
N LEU A 197 13.39 7.45 7.75
CA LEU A 197 14.62 7.22 8.51
C LEU A 197 15.01 8.43 9.39
N GLY A 198 14.71 9.65 8.97
CA GLY A 198 15.03 10.89 9.70
C GLY A 198 14.34 11.03 11.05
N ARG A 199 13.32 10.20 11.30
CA ARG A 199 12.72 10.05 12.63
C ARG A 199 13.60 9.25 13.61
N PHE A 200 14.64 8.57 13.10
CA PHE A 200 15.53 7.72 13.87
C PHE A 200 16.99 8.13 13.58
N ASP A 201 17.54 9.09 14.32
CA ASP A 201 18.95 9.50 14.16
C ASP A 201 19.87 8.53 14.92
N THR A 202 20.16 7.40 14.29
CA THR A 202 21.09 6.38 14.80
C THR A 202 22.26 6.17 13.83
N ALA A 203 23.38 5.60 14.34
CA ALA A 203 24.54 5.24 13.51
C ALA A 203 24.15 4.31 12.34
N ALA A 204 23.13 3.44 12.52
CA ALA A 204 22.60 2.56 11.49
C ALA A 204 21.96 3.35 10.34
N THR A 205 21.29 4.49 10.60
CA THR A 205 20.66 5.31 9.55
C THR A 205 21.69 6.02 8.65
N ARG A 206 22.91 6.28 9.16
CA ARG A 206 24.00 6.85 8.35
C ARG A 206 24.60 5.83 7.38
N VAL A 207 24.81 4.58 7.84
CA VAL A 207 25.28 3.49 6.99
C VAL A 207 24.28 3.20 5.86
N ILE A 208 22.98 3.24 6.18
CA ILE A 208 21.90 3.05 5.19
C ILE A 208 21.90 4.19 4.16
N ARG A 209 22.19 5.43 4.56
CA ARG A 209 22.29 6.56 3.63
C ARG A 209 23.40 6.39 2.60
N ASP A 210 24.54 5.82 3.00
CA ASP A 210 25.69 5.56 2.11
C ASP A 210 25.44 4.35 1.20
N LEU A 211 24.61 3.38 1.62
CA LEU A 211 24.17 2.23 0.84
C LEU A 211 23.01 2.54 -0.14
N LEU A 212 22.36 3.70 -0.06
CA LEU A 212 21.23 4.12 -0.93
C LEU A 212 21.57 4.22 -2.43
N ASN A 213 22.82 4.02 -2.81
CA ASN A 213 23.23 3.89 -4.21
C ASN A 213 22.89 2.52 -4.82
N THR A 214 22.53 1.52 -3.99
CA THR A 214 22.14 0.18 -4.45
C THR A 214 20.61 0.11 -4.58
N ARG A 215 20.09 0.49 -5.75
CA ARG A 215 18.66 0.67 -6.01
C ARG A 215 17.93 -0.67 -6.13
N ALA A 216 17.06 -1.01 -5.19
CA ALA A 216 16.17 -2.17 -5.29
C ALA A 216 15.24 -2.06 -6.52
N SER A 217 14.85 -3.20 -7.09
CA SER A 217 14.03 -3.27 -8.31
C SER A 217 12.68 -2.58 -8.16
N GLY A 218 12.05 -2.63 -6.98
CA GLY A 218 10.80 -1.91 -6.70
C GLY A 218 10.95 -0.38 -6.78
N VAL A 219 12.12 0.14 -6.37
CA VAL A 219 12.44 1.58 -6.51
C VAL A 219 12.65 1.95 -7.98
N LYS A 220 13.28 1.06 -8.77
CA LYS A 220 13.44 1.26 -10.23
C LYS A 220 12.10 1.26 -10.96
N ASP A 221 11.18 0.38 -10.57
CA ASP A 221 9.83 0.32 -11.13
C ASP A 221 9.03 1.60 -10.87
N LEU A 222 9.20 2.23 -9.70
CA LEU A 222 8.54 3.51 -9.37
C LEU A 222 8.88 4.64 -10.34
N ARG A 223 10.06 4.62 -10.95
CA ARG A 223 10.50 5.67 -11.87
C ARG A 223 9.54 5.82 -13.06
N PHE A 224 9.08 4.70 -13.60
CA PHE A 224 8.19 4.66 -14.76
C PHE A 224 6.77 4.21 -14.39
N GLY A 225 6.56 3.70 -13.18
CA GLY A 225 5.30 3.09 -12.72
C GLY A 225 5.05 1.74 -13.41
N ASN A 226 6.08 0.91 -13.53
CA ASN A 226 6.01 -0.43 -14.12
C ASN A 226 5.02 -1.30 -13.33
N LEU A 227 4.23 -2.11 -14.03
CA LEU A 227 3.16 -2.93 -13.42
C LEU A 227 3.30 -4.42 -13.71
N VAL A 228 3.91 -4.78 -14.82
CA VAL A 228 4.00 -6.16 -15.33
C VAL A 228 5.43 -6.52 -15.71
N ASP A 229 5.72 -7.82 -15.85
CA ASP A 229 7.07 -8.29 -16.18
C ASP A 229 7.55 -7.73 -17.53
N GLN A 230 6.66 -7.57 -18.49
CA GLN A 230 6.97 -7.03 -19.82
C GLN A 230 7.51 -5.59 -19.77
N ASP A 231 7.24 -4.85 -18.70
CA ASP A 231 7.73 -3.47 -18.55
C ASP A 231 9.25 -3.41 -18.27
N TRP A 232 9.85 -4.50 -17.78
CA TRP A 232 11.25 -4.53 -17.35
C TRP A 232 12.06 -5.72 -17.89
N LEU A 233 11.41 -6.80 -18.35
CA LEU A 233 12.10 -7.90 -19.01
C LEU A 233 12.80 -7.38 -20.28
N ASP A 234 14.05 -7.80 -20.47
CA ASP A 234 14.91 -7.43 -21.60
C ASP A 234 15.18 -5.91 -21.71
N CYS A 235 15.02 -5.17 -20.60
CA CYS A 235 15.36 -3.76 -20.51
C CYS A 235 16.57 -3.55 -19.60
N ASP A 236 17.45 -2.60 -19.95
CA ASP A 236 18.46 -2.12 -19.02
C ASP A 236 17.77 -1.35 -17.89
N PRO A 237 17.83 -1.84 -16.64
CA PRO A 237 17.15 -1.21 -15.51
C PRO A 237 17.69 0.19 -15.17
N ASP A 238 18.86 0.55 -15.66
CA ASP A 238 19.50 1.86 -15.44
C ASP A 238 19.34 2.81 -16.64
N GLU A 239 18.70 2.36 -17.73
CA GLU A 239 18.41 3.19 -18.89
C GLU A 239 17.51 4.37 -18.54
N LEU A 240 18.01 5.60 -18.77
CA LEU A 240 17.41 6.82 -18.28
C LEU A 240 16.14 7.28 -19.04
N MET A 241 15.98 6.87 -20.31
CA MET A 241 15.02 7.48 -21.24
C MET A 241 14.05 6.50 -21.89
N ASN A 242 14.12 5.21 -21.61
CA ASN A 242 13.36 4.19 -22.32
C ASN A 242 12.16 3.70 -21.47
N ASN A 243 11.01 4.34 -21.68
CA ASN A 243 9.74 3.90 -21.09
C ASN A 243 9.03 2.94 -22.05
N ARG A 244 9.22 1.63 -21.82
CA ARG A 244 8.61 0.56 -22.63
C ARG A 244 7.34 -0.02 -21.99
N ARG A 245 6.68 0.74 -21.13
CA ARG A 245 5.49 0.26 -20.41
C ARG A 245 4.42 -0.26 -21.36
N VAL A 246 3.97 -1.48 -21.07
CA VAL A 246 2.81 -2.06 -21.71
C VAL A 246 1.54 -1.33 -21.22
N PRO A 247 0.61 -0.96 -22.10
CA PRO A 247 -0.68 -0.42 -21.69
C PRO A 247 -1.47 -1.44 -20.88
N ILE A 248 -1.72 -1.16 -19.60
CA ILE A 248 -2.50 -2.00 -18.71
C ILE A 248 -3.89 -1.40 -18.53
N PRO A 249 -4.96 -2.12 -18.91
CA PRO A 249 -6.31 -1.65 -18.69
C PRO A 249 -6.64 -1.53 -17.21
N TRP A 250 -7.50 -0.59 -16.87
CA TRP A 250 -8.08 -0.48 -15.56
C TRP A 250 -9.17 -1.54 -15.38
N LEU A 251 -9.43 -1.94 -14.14
CA LEU A 251 -10.52 -2.84 -13.83
C LEU A 251 -11.87 -2.15 -14.05
N THR A 252 -12.56 -2.48 -15.14
CA THR A 252 -13.81 -1.79 -15.54
C THR A 252 -15.03 -2.17 -14.70
N THR A 253 -14.94 -3.25 -13.91
CA THR A 253 -16.01 -3.72 -13.03
C THR A 253 -16.02 -3.03 -11.66
N ALA A 254 -15.01 -2.23 -11.36
CA ALA A 254 -14.86 -1.50 -10.12
C ALA A 254 -14.87 0.02 -10.36
N ARG A 255 -15.28 0.78 -9.36
CA ARG A 255 -15.09 2.24 -9.32
C ARG A 255 -13.69 2.58 -8.85
N HIS A 256 -13.08 3.55 -9.48
CA HIS A 256 -11.74 4.02 -9.14
C HIS A 256 -11.79 5.41 -8.52
N HIS A 257 -11.16 5.57 -7.37
CA HIS A 257 -11.12 6.82 -6.63
C HIS A 257 -9.67 7.21 -6.33
N PHE A 258 -9.36 8.49 -6.44
CA PHE A 258 -8.02 9.01 -6.31
C PHE A 258 -7.98 10.16 -5.31
N ALA A 259 -7.28 9.99 -4.20
CA ALA A 259 -6.90 11.06 -3.30
C ALA A 259 -5.52 11.57 -3.68
N VAL A 260 -5.43 12.82 -4.05
CA VAL A 260 -4.20 13.48 -4.49
C VAL A 260 -3.84 14.56 -3.48
N GLY A 261 -2.71 14.42 -2.81
CA GLY A 261 -2.21 15.44 -1.90
C GLY A 261 -1.59 16.62 -2.66
N GLN A 262 -1.74 17.81 -2.11
CA GLN A 262 -1.08 19.02 -2.58
C GLN A 262 -0.39 19.68 -1.39
N ALA A 263 0.88 19.34 -1.15
CA ALA A 263 1.65 19.78 0.01
C ALA A 263 1.76 21.31 0.12
N VAL A 264 1.79 22.01 -1.04
CA VAL A 264 1.76 23.47 -1.10
C VAL A 264 0.49 23.88 -1.84
N ALA A 265 -0.42 24.51 -1.15
CA ALA A 265 -1.70 24.93 -1.71
C ALA A 265 -1.52 25.85 -2.94
N GLY A 266 -2.20 25.52 -4.03
CA GLY A 266 -2.14 26.29 -5.29
C GLY A 266 -0.91 26.03 -6.17
N VAL A 267 -0.04 25.07 -5.83
CA VAL A 267 1.14 24.70 -6.63
C VAL A 267 1.03 23.25 -7.11
N GLU A 268 0.34 23.04 -8.19
CA GLU A 268 0.08 21.72 -8.81
C GLU A 268 1.36 20.93 -9.13
N THR A 269 2.44 21.64 -9.50
CA THR A 269 3.70 21.03 -9.93
C THR A 269 4.38 20.22 -8.83
N PHE A 270 4.13 20.53 -7.56
CA PHE A 270 4.71 19.82 -6.42
C PHE A 270 3.90 18.62 -5.97
N GLY A 271 2.59 18.53 -6.32
CA GLY A 271 1.71 17.47 -5.83
C GLY A 271 1.79 17.35 -4.31
N ASP A 272 1.85 16.11 -3.81
CA ASP A 272 2.03 15.80 -2.38
C ASP A 272 3.50 15.85 -1.91
N ALA A 273 4.36 16.58 -2.58
CA ALA A 273 5.81 16.67 -2.44
C ALA A 273 6.59 15.45 -2.98
N MET A 274 5.91 14.38 -3.37
CA MET A 274 6.53 13.14 -3.85
C MET A 274 6.03 12.69 -5.20
N VAL A 275 4.71 12.74 -5.40
CA VAL A 275 4.03 12.33 -6.63
C VAL A 275 3.36 13.55 -7.23
N ARG A 276 3.51 13.74 -8.54
CA ARG A 276 2.84 14.82 -9.26
C ARG A 276 1.34 14.53 -9.35
N GLU A 277 0.53 15.57 -9.38
CA GLU A 277 -0.92 15.47 -9.41
C GLU A 277 -1.43 14.63 -10.61
N ASP A 278 -0.90 14.86 -11.82
CA ASP A 278 -1.26 14.10 -13.01
C ASP A 278 -0.96 12.60 -12.88
N SER A 279 0.16 12.27 -12.21
CA SER A 279 0.55 10.89 -11.93
C SER A 279 -0.34 10.25 -10.86
N ALA A 280 -0.63 10.98 -9.78
CA ALA A 280 -1.47 10.50 -8.69
C ALA A 280 -2.94 10.33 -9.12
N ALA A 281 -3.43 11.17 -10.03
CA ALA A 281 -4.75 11.06 -10.63
C ALA A 281 -4.85 10.00 -11.73
N GLY A 282 -3.76 9.31 -12.07
CA GLY A 282 -3.76 8.26 -13.09
C GLY A 282 -4.10 8.74 -14.50
N ARG A 283 -3.90 10.02 -14.81
CA ARG A 283 -4.29 10.61 -16.11
C ARG A 283 -3.62 9.89 -17.28
N ALA A 284 -4.31 9.82 -18.44
CA ALA A 284 -3.75 9.20 -19.62
C ALA A 284 -2.48 9.93 -20.09
N ARG A 285 -1.46 9.16 -20.47
CA ARG A 285 -0.20 9.72 -21.00
C ARG A 285 0.42 8.78 -22.03
N GLY A 286 0.59 9.26 -23.25
CA GLY A 286 1.09 8.42 -24.35
C GLY A 286 0.16 7.24 -24.61
N SER A 287 0.71 6.02 -24.59
CA SER A 287 -0.05 4.78 -24.77
C SER A 287 -0.76 4.28 -23.49
N GLN A 288 -0.52 4.93 -22.33
CA GLN A 288 -1.14 4.50 -21.07
C GLN A 288 -2.58 5.01 -21.00
N PRO A 289 -3.57 4.13 -20.82
CA PRO A 289 -4.96 4.54 -20.68
C PRO A 289 -5.18 5.29 -19.37
N GLY A 290 -6.04 6.29 -19.39
CA GLY A 290 -6.57 6.92 -18.18
C GLY A 290 -7.57 6.01 -17.47
N PRO A 291 -7.98 6.35 -16.24
CA PRO A 291 -9.00 5.60 -15.52
C PRO A 291 -10.34 5.62 -16.24
N PRO A 292 -11.24 4.65 -15.99
CA PRO A 292 -12.57 4.60 -16.60
C PRO A 292 -13.38 5.87 -16.36
N GLY A 293 -14.28 6.19 -17.26
CA GLY A 293 -15.26 7.27 -17.04
C GLY A 293 -16.06 7.02 -15.76
N GLY A 294 -16.29 8.09 -14.98
CA GLY A 294 -16.91 7.99 -13.65
C GLY A 294 -15.93 7.76 -12.51
N SER A 295 -14.63 7.74 -12.77
CA SER A 295 -13.61 7.78 -11.73
C SER A 295 -13.60 9.13 -11.03
N ASP A 296 -13.45 9.13 -9.70
CA ASP A 296 -13.44 10.33 -8.88
C ASP A 296 -12.03 10.72 -8.46
N VAL A 297 -11.68 11.98 -8.62
CA VAL A 297 -10.35 12.52 -8.28
C VAL A 297 -10.53 13.69 -7.33
N GLN A 298 -10.00 13.55 -6.10
CA GLN A 298 -10.02 14.58 -5.08
C GLN A 298 -8.61 15.10 -4.81
N VAL A 299 -8.40 16.39 -5.07
CA VAL A 299 -7.16 17.09 -4.69
C VAL A 299 -7.35 17.68 -3.30
N ILE A 300 -6.48 17.33 -2.38
CA ILE A 300 -6.60 17.70 -0.97
C ILE A 300 -5.44 18.64 -0.60
N PRO A 301 -5.71 19.96 -0.49
CA PRO A 301 -4.68 20.93 -0.18
C PRO A 301 -4.10 20.77 1.22
N GLY A 302 -2.80 21.06 1.38
CA GLY A 302 -2.11 21.04 2.66
C GLY A 302 -1.74 19.66 3.18
N LEU A 303 -1.99 18.58 2.41
CA LEU A 303 -1.59 17.23 2.80
C LEU A 303 -0.34 16.78 2.06
N ASP A 304 0.63 16.29 2.82
CA ASP A 304 1.78 15.59 2.30
C ASP A 304 1.45 14.12 1.96
N HIS A 305 2.40 13.46 1.34
CA HIS A 305 2.26 12.09 0.86
C HIS A 305 1.88 11.08 1.94
N LEU A 306 2.52 11.14 3.11
CA LEU A 306 2.22 10.19 4.20
C LEU A 306 0.89 10.50 4.89
N ALA A 307 0.51 11.77 4.95
CA ALA A 307 -0.75 12.19 5.54
C ALA A 307 -1.95 11.59 4.80
N LEU A 308 -1.86 11.35 3.48
CA LEU A 308 -2.94 10.73 2.71
C LEU A 308 -3.41 9.38 3.27
N ALA A 309 -2.55 8.61 3.93
CA ALA A 309 -2.90 7.31 4.48
C ALA A 309 -3.46 7.35 5.91
N ARG A 310 -3.43 8.52 6.57
CA ARG A 310 -3.72 8.61 8.01
C ARG A 310 -4.27 9.96 8.47
N HIS A 311 -4.96 10.68 7.59
CA HIS A 311 -5.58 11.98 7.92
C HIS A 311 -7.10 11.89 7.89
N PRO A 312 -7.82 12.39 8.92
CA PRO A 312 -9.27 12.31 9.01
C PRO A 312 -10.00 12.89 7.79
N ALA A 313 -9.51 14.01 7.22
CA ALA A 313 -10.12 14.60 6.04
C ALA A 313 -10.09 13.69 4.81
N VAL A 314 -9.08 12.80 4.68
CA VAL A 314 -9.05 11.78 3.61
C VAL A 314 -10.08 10.70 3.87
N TYR A 315 -10.28 10.34 5.14
CA TYR A 315 -11.30 9.36 5.52
C TYR A 315 -12.71 9.82 5.14
N GLU A 316 -13.02 11.12 5.25
CA GLU A 316 -14.32 11.68 4.84
C GLU A 316 -14.61 11.45 3.34
N TYR A 317 -13.59 11.49 2.49
CA TYR A 317 -13.72 11.12 1.08
C TYR A 317 -13.90 9.62 0.90
N ILE A 318 -13.12 8.80 1.60
CA ILE A 318 -13.27 7.33 1.57
C ILE A 318 -14.69 6.94 1.98
N GLU A 319 -15.22 7.52 3.06
CA GLU A 319 -16.58 7.31 3.53
C GLU A 319 -17.63 7.66 2.45
N ARG A 320 -17.48 8.81 1.81
CA ARG A 320 -18.36 9.23 0.71
C ARG A 320 -18.32 8.23 -0.44
N TRP A 321 -17.13 7.84 -0.88
CA TRP A 321 -16.98 6.94 -2.02
C TRP A 321 -17.58 5.55 -1.81
N VAL A 322 -17.56 5.03 -0.59
CA VAL A 322 -18.17 3.72 -0.29
C VAL A 322 -19.68 3.81 -0.02
N THR A 323 -20.24 5.03 0.12
CA THR A 323 -21.68 5.24 0.35
C THR A 323 -22.45 5.62 -0.92
N GLU A 324 -21.79 6.15 -1.95
CA GLU A 324 -22.46 6.64 -3.18
C GLU A 324 -23.05 5.50 -4.06
N ASP A 325 -22.91 4.25 -3.66
CA ASP A 325 -23.48 3.05 -4.30
C ASP A 325 -24.69 2.46 -3.54
N GLY A 326 -25.19 3.14 -2.51
CA GLY A 326 -26.36 2.72 -1.73
C GLY A 326 -27.69 3.14 -2.34
#